data_5637966b02ef32de25e4845ddf99e001
#
_entry.id   5637966b02ef32de25e4845ddf99e001
#
_cell.length_a   1.000
_cell.length_b   1.000
_cell.length_c   1.000
_cell.angle_alpha   90.00
_cell.angle_beta   90.00
_cell.angle_gamma   90.00
#
_symmetry.space_group_name_H-M   'P 1'
#
loop_
_entity.id
_entity.type
_entity.pdbx_description
1 polymer ?
#
loop_
_entity_poly.entity_id
_entity_poly.type
_entity_poly.pdbx_seq_one_letter_code
_entity_poly.pdbx_strand_id
1 'polypeptide(L)'
;VAKQKQRFENFRAFKENLQQETLTKIAVPSGNSLLFLDTDKIMYIKGEGAYSEVFCSDGNKQLVSRNLKNFEDILCSDSRFLRIHKSYIVNFNFVTAFNKSDGGSIELENKAQIPVSPDKAQQILDQIQIIKR
;
A
#
# COMPACT_ATOMS: atom_id res chain seq x y z
N VAL A 1 -9.69 25.02 -1.59
CA VAL A 1 -8.50 24.37 -1.08
C VAL A 1 -8.01 24.99 0.22
N ALA A 2 -8.50 26.20 0.55
CA ALA A 2 -8.15 26.83 1.83
C ALA A 2 -8.57 25.94 2.99
N LYS A 3 -9.75 25.35 2.93
CA LYS A 3 -10.24 24.43 3.94
C LYS A 3 -9.35 23.20 4.02
N GLN A 4 -8.92 22.71 2.87
CA GLN A 4 -8.06 21.55 2.82
C GLN A 4 -6.68 21.86 3.41
N LYS A 5 -6.19 23.05 3.13
CA LYS A 5 -4.93 23.48 3.69
C LYS A 5 -5.00 23.58 5.22
N GLN A 6 -6.11 24.10 5.74
CA GLN A 6 -6.31 24.20 7.17
C GLN A 6 -6.31 22.81 7.83
N ARG A 7 -7.01 21.88 7.22
CA ARG A 7 -7.02 20.50 7.70
C ARG A 7 -5.63 19.90 7.67
N PHE A 8 -4.89 20.20 6.62
CA PHE A 8 -3.56 19.64 6.46
C PHE A 8 -2.61 20.14 7.55
N GLU A 9 -2.69 21.41 7.90
CA GLU A 9 -1.84 21.94 8.94
C GLU A 9 -2.19 21.35 10.29
N ASN A 10 -3.48 21.22 10.59
CA ASN A 10 -3.93 20.58 11.82
C ASN A 10 -3.50 19.12 11.87
N PHE A 11 -3.61 18.45 10.75
CA PHE A 11 -3.22 17.06 10.65
C PHE A 11 -1.73 16.88 10.88
N ARG A 12 -0.93 17.79 10.34
CA ARG A 12 0.51 17.72 10.51
C ARG A 12 0.92 17.86 11.96
N ALA A 13 0.31 18.80 12.68
CA ALA A 13 0.61 18.98 14.09
C ALA A 13 0.22 17.73 14.88
N PHE A 14 -0.94 17.17 14.57
CA PHE A 14 -1.42 15.95 15.20
C PHE A 14 -0.47 14.79 14.93
N LYS A 15 -0.03 14.66 13.67
CA LYS A 15 0.87 13.61 13.26
C LYS A 15 2.21 13.71 13.97
N GLU A 16 2.73 14.91 14.11
CA GLU A 16 3.99 15.11 14.82
C GLU A 16 3.88 14.65 16.27
N ASN A 17 2.76 14.94 16.90
CA ASN A 17 2.53 14.51 18.27
C ASN A 17 2.46 13.00 18.39
N LEU A 18 1.86 12.35 17.42
CA LEU A 18 1.73 10.89 17.42
C LEU A 18 2.95 10.20 16.87
N GLN A 19 3.80 10.93 16.16
CA GLN A 19 4.98 10.39 15.50
C GLN A 19 4.62 9.28 14.52
N GLN A 20 3.51 9.46 13.81
CA GLN A 20 3.03 8.50 12.81
C GLN A 20 2.74 9.20 11.50
N GLU A 21 3.05 8.47 10.42
CA GLU A 21 2.71 8.88 9.08
C GLU A 21 1.48 8.10 8.63
N THR A 22 0.36 8.78 8.45
CA THR A 22 -0.85 8.15 7.94
C THR A 22 -1.41 9.00 6.83
N LEU A 23 -1.48 8.41 5.65
CA LEU A 23 -2.04 9.06 4.48
C LEU A 23 -3.52 8.72 4.41
N THR A 24 -4.36 9.70 4.05
CA THR A 24 -5.78 9.43 3.85
C THR A 24 -6.12 9.25 2.38
N LYS A 25 -5.49 10.03 1.51
CA LYS A 25 -5.72 9.96 0.08
C LYS A 25 -4.44 10.20 -0.66
N ILE A 26 -4.34 9.61 -1.85
CA ILE A 26 -3.30 9.94 -2.81
C ILE A 26 -3.96 10.37 -4.10
N ALA A 27 -3.28 11.19 -4.87
CA ALA A 27 -3.78 11.64 -6.17
C ALA A 27 -2.98 10.97 -7.26
N VAL A 28 -3.67 10.38 -8.23
CA VAL A 28 -3.02 9.73 -9.36
C VAL A 28 -3.50 10.37 -10.65
N PRO A 29 -2.59 10.56 -11.63
CA PRO A 29 -3.01 11.17 -12.90
C PRO A 29 -3.87 10.20 -13.71
N SER A 30 -4.88 10.75 -14.37
CA SER A 30 -5.76 9.99 -15.24
C SER A 30 -6.22 10.94 -16.33
N GLY A 31 -5.57 10.89 -17.51
CA GLY A 31 -5.85 11.84 -18.56
C GLY A 31 -5.58 13.27 -18.10
N ASN A 32 -6.57 14.12 -18.22
CA ASN A 32 -6.46 15.51 -17.77
C ASN A 32 -6.90 15.70 -16.32
N SER A 33 -7.19 14.60 -15.62
CA SER A 33 -7.71 14.68 -14.26
C SER A 33 -6.73 14.10 -13.28
N LEU A 34 -6.88 14.46 -12.02
CA LEU A 34 -6.24 13.78 -10.90
C LEU A 34 -7.34 13.04 -10.17
N LEU A 35 -7.19 11.73 -10.07
CA LEU A 35 -8.11 10.91 -9.30
C LEU A 35 -7.59 10.78 -7.89
N PHE A 36 -8.49 10.95 -6.92
CA PHE A 36 -8.13 10.77 -5.52
C PHE A 36 -8.52 9.37 -5.10
N LEU A 37 -7.54 8.64 -4.61
CA LEU A 37 -7.75 7.28 -4.12
C LEU A 37 -7.66 7.29 -2.61
N ASP A 38 -8.67 6.68 -1.97
CA ASP A 38 -8.71 6.54 -0.52
C ASP A 38 -7.74 5.42 -0.14
N THR A 39 -6.71 5.76 0.61
CA THR A 39 -5.69 4.77 0.95
C THR A 39 -6.23 3.63 1.79
N ASP A 40 -7.30 3.87 2.56
CA ASP A 40 -7.93 2.81 3.35
C ASP A 40 -8.52 1.73 2.47
N LYS A 41 -8.82 2.04 1.22
CA LYS A 41 -9.43 1.08 0.29
C LYS A 41 -8.43 0.39 -0.59
N ILE A 42 -7.18 0.86 -0.62
CA ILE A 42 -6.16 0.24 -1.46
C ILE A 42 -5.72 -1.07 -0.83
N MET A 43 -5.91 -2.17 -1.54
CA MET A 43 -5.50 -3.48 -1.08
C MET A 43 -4.07 -3.78 -1.50
N TYR A 44 -3.79 -3.65 -2.78
CA TYR A 44 -2.42 -3.85 -3.27
C TYR A 44 -2.26 -3.17 -4.62
N ILE A 45 -1.01 -3.01 -5.02
CA ILE A 45 -0.67 -2.40 -6.30
C ILE A 45 0.28 -3.33 -7.04
N LYS A 46 -0.04 -3.62 -8.28
CA LYS A 46 0.78 -4.44 -9.15
C LYS A 46 1.46 -3.55 -10.17
N GLY A 47 2.79 -3.59 -10.21
CA GLY A 47 3.57 -2.82 -11.15
C GLY A 47 3.94 -3.64 -12.37
N GLU A 48 3.92 -3.00 -13.53
CA GLU A 48 4.27 -3.64 -14.79
C GLU A 48 4.91 -2.59 -15.69
N GLY A 49 6.24 -2.52 -15.62
CA GLY A 49 6.98 -1.52 -16.37
C GLY A 49 6.59 -0.12 -15.97
N ALA A 50 6.14 0.67 -16.94
CA ALA A 50 5.78 2.06 -16.71
C ALA A 50 4.37 2.23 -16.14
N TYR A 51 3.64 1.13 -15.96
CA TYR A 51 2.25 1.16 -15.51
C TYR A 51 2.10 0.44 -14.18
N SER A 52 1.08 0.82 -13.45
CA SER A 52 0.68 0.13 -12.22
C SER A 52 -0.82 -0.01 -12.18
N GLU A 53 -1.29 -1.09 -11.59
CA GLU A 53 -2.71 -1.30 -11.33
C GLU A 53 -2.96 -1.25 -9.83
N VAL A 54 -3.90 -0.39 -9.44
CA VAL A 54 -4.28 -0.25 -8.04
C VAL A 54 -5.57 -1.02 -7.82
N PHE A 55 -5.51 -2.00 -6.92
CA PHE A 55 -6.67 -2.86 -6.61
C PHE A 55 -7.26 -2.41 -5.28
N CYS A 56 -8.55 -2.10 -5.31
CA CYS A 56 -9.25 -1.56 -4.15
C CYS A 56 -10.24 -2.57 -3.57
N SER A 57 -10.52 -2.42 -2.29
CA SER A 57 -11.38 -3.37 -1.56
C SER A 57 -12.83 -3.34 -2.03
N ASP A 58 -13.26 -2.24 -2.66
CA ASP A 58 -14.62 -2.12 -3.19
C ASP A 58 -14.76 -2.77 -4.57
N GLY A 59 -13.72 -3.44 -5.06
CA GLY A 59 -13.75 -4.09 -6.36
C GLY A 59 -13.24 -3.24 -7.50
N ASN A 60 -12.98 -1.97 -7.24
CA ASN A 60 -12.46 -1.08 -8.28
C ASN A 60 -10.99 -1.37 -8.54
N LYS A 61 -10.61 -1.18 -9.80
CA LYS A 61 -9.26 -1.37 -10.25
C LYS A 61 -8.90 -0.18 -11.13
N GLN A 62 -7.78 0.47 -10.82
CA GLN A 62 -7.37 1.68 -11.52
C GLN A 62 -6.01 1.46 -12.16
N LEU A 63 -5.93 1.63 -13.48
CA LEU A 63 -4.67 1.56 -14.20
C LEU A 63 -4.07 2.97 -14.23
N VAL A 64 -2.81 3.07 -13.81
CA VAL A 64 -2.12 4.36 -13.71
C VAL A 64 -0.82 4.30 -14.49
N SER A 65 -0.56 5.32 -15.30
CA SER A 65 0.65 5.40 -16.12
C SER A 65 1.82 5.90 -15.30
N ARG A 66 2.12 5.19 -14.21
CA ARG A 66 3.26 5.47 -13.34
C ARG A 66 3.80 4.13 -12.86
N ASN A 67 5.11 4.08 -12.69
CA ASN A 67 5.73 2.83 -12.26
C ASN A 67 5.54 2.62 -10.77
N LEU A 68 5.85 1.42 -10.31
CA LEU A 68 5.63 1.05 -8.93
C LEU A 68 6.48 1.86 -7.96
N LYS A 69 7.65 2.27 -8.38
CA LYS A 69 8.55 3.08 -7.55
C LYS A 69 7.89 4.39 -7.14
N ASN A 70 7.12 5.01 -8.06
CA ASN A 70 6.40 6.24 -7.74
C ASN A 70 5.41 6.02 -6.60
N PHE A 71 4.74 4.87 -6.59
CA PHE A 71 3.81 4.54 -5.51
C PHE A 71 4.56 4.22 -4.22
N GLU A 72 5.68 3.52 -4.34
CA GLU A 72 6.50 3.20 -3.18
C GLU A 72 6.96 4.46 -2.45
N ASP A 73 7.43 5.44 -3.22
CA ASP A 73 7.94 6.68 -2.64
C ASP A 73 6.89 7.43 -1.84
N ILE A 74 5.62 7.28 -2.20
CA ILE A 74 4.54 7.98 -1.54
C ILE A 74 3.92 7.11 -0.44
N LEU A 75 3.59 5.88 -0.76
CA LEU A 75 2.81 5.03 0.14
C LEU A 75 3.62 4.37 1.23
N CYS A 76 4.86 4.02 0.95
CA CYS A 76 5.63 3.25 1.93
C CYS A 76 6.20 4.09 3.06
N SER A 77 5.91 5.41 3.08
CA SER A 77 6.10 6.21 4.28
C SER A 77 5.02 5.92 5.32
N ASP A 78 3.92 5.32 4.89
CA ASP A 78 2.83 4.89 5.76
C ASP A 78 3.07 3.44 6.10
N SER A 79 3.10 3.10 7.38
CA SER A 79 3.50 1.77 7.84
C SER A 79 2.56 0.65 7.38
N ARG A 80 1.37 0.99 6.89
CA ARG A 80 0.46 -0.03 6.37
C ARG A 80 0.95 -0.64 5.06
N PHE A 81 1.76 0.10 4.31
CA PHE A 81 2.16 -0.31 2.96
C PHE A 81 3.61 -0.76 2.95
N LEU A 82 3.86 -1.87 2.26
CA LEU A 82 5.20 -2.40 2.13
C LEU A 82 5.37 -2.98 0.73
N ARG A 83 6.50 -2.68 0.11
CA ARG A 83 6.84 -3.31 -1.16
C ARG A 83 7.44 -4.66 -0.87
N ILE A 84 6.69 -5.71 -1.18
CA ILE A 84 7.04 -7.09 -0.83
C ILE A 84 7.64 -7.87 -1.99
N HIS A 85 7.65 -7.26 -3.17
CA HIS A 85 8.11 -7.92 -4.39
C HIS A 85 8.46 -6.82 -5.36
N LYS A 86 9.32 -7.12 -6.34
CA LYS A 86 9.65 -6.12 -7.36
C LYS A 86 8.43 -5.59 -8.09
N SER A 87 7.35 -6.35 -8.10
CA SER A 87 6.13 -6.01 -8.81
C SER A 87 4.93 -5.70 -7.92
N TYR A 88 5.08 -5.74 -6.58
CA TYR A 88 3.91 -5.61 -5.72
C TYR A 88 4.18 -4.77 -4.48
N ILE A 89 3.23 -3.89 -4.18
CA ILE A 89 3.11 -3.20 -2.89
C ILE A 89 1.79 -3.65 -2.28
N VAL A 90 1.77 -3.93 -0.99
CA VAL A 90 0.58 -4.44 -0.33
C VAL A 90 0.24 -3.60 0.90
N ASN A 91 -1.06 -3.50 1.18
CA ASN A 91 -1.58 -2.90 2.40
C ASN A 91 -1.81 -4.03 3.41
N PHE A 92 -1.06 -4.00 4.49
CA PHE A 92 -1.12 -5.08 5.49
C PHE A 92 -2.47 -5.20 6.17
N ASN A 93 -3.28 -4.14 6.16
CA ASN A 93 -4.60 -4.25 6.75
C ASN A 93 -5.49 -5.29 6.06
N PHE A 94 -5.14 -5.67 4.83
CA PHE A 94 -5.92 -6.65 4.07
C PHE A 94 -5.27 -8.02 4.02
N VAL A 95 -4.10 -8.20 4.65
CA VAL A 95 -3.38 -9.47 4.64
C VAL A 95 -4.00 -10.40 5.67
N THR A 96 -4.35 -11.62 5.25
CA THR A 96 -4.97 -12.60 6.13
C THR A 96 -4.05 -13.77 6.46
N ALA A 97 -3.04 -14.03 5.62
CA ALA A 97 -2.18 -15.18 5.85
C ALA A 97 -0.85 -15.00 5.13
N PHE A 98 0.17 -15.63 5.68
CA PHE A 98 1.47 -15.75 5.04
C PHE A 98 1.72 -17.23 4.79
N ASN A 99 1.97 -17.59 3.54
CA ASN A 99 2.21 -18.96 3.14
C ASN A 99 3.69 -19.12 2.83
N LYS A 100 4.34 -20.05 3.52
CA LYS A 100 5.78 -20.27 3.35
C LYS A 100 6.14 -21.15 2.16
N SER A 101 5.15 -21.77 1.53
CA SER A 101 5.40 -22.63 0.38
C SER A 101 5.88 -21.81 -0.81
N ASP A 102 6.61 -22.45 -1.70
CA ASP A 102 6.99 -21.86 -2.99
C ASP A 102 7.67 -20.51 -2.87
N GLY A 103 8.53 -20.37 -1.85
CA GLY A 103 9.31 -19.15 -1.67
C GLY A 103 8.61 -18.04 -0.91
N GLY A 104 7.33 -18.22 -0.61
CA GLY A 104 6.57 -17.25 0.18
C GLY A 104 5.56 -16.48 -0.61
N SER A 105 4.38 -16.37 -0.04
CA SER A 105 3.31 -15.54 -0.60
C SER A 105 2.42 -15.08 0.53
N ILE A 106 1.66 -14.02 0.28
CA ILE A 106 0.64 -13.59 1.23
C ILE A 106 -0.73 -13.74 0.59
N GLU A 107 -1.71 -13.98 1.43
CA GLU A 107 -3.09 -14.06 0.99
C GLU A 107 -3.84 -12.85 1.51
N LEU A 108 -4.66 -12.25 0.67
CA LEU A 108 -5.45 -11.08 1.01
C LEU A 108 -6.90 -11.49 1.27
N GLU A 109 -7.68 -10.56 1.80
CA GLU A 109 -9.09 -10.83 2.15
C GLU A 109 -9.90 -11.31 0.95
N ASN A 110 -9.55 -10.86 -0.26
CA ASN A 110 -10.26 -11.28 -1.47
C ASN A 110 -9.70 -12.57 -2.06
N LYS A 111 -8.86 -13.29 -1.31
CA LYS A 111 -8.23 -14.55 -1.70
C LYS A 111 -7.11 -14.39 -2.73
N ALA A 112 -6.73 -13.17 -3.06
CA ALA A 112 -5.59 -12.96 -3.95
C ALA A 112 -4.30 -13.46 -3.28
N GLN A 113 -3.45 -14.10 -4.07
CA GLN A 113 -2.15 -14.59 -3.61
C GLN A 113 -1.07 -13.71 -4.21
N ILE A 114 -0.29 -13.07 -3.35
CA ILE A 114 0.74 -12.13 -3.80
C ILE A 114 2.11 -12.72 -3.46
N PRO A 115 2.99 -12.88 -4.46
CA PRO A 115 4.32 -13.44 -4.18
C PRO A 115 5.16 -12.47 -3.36
N VAL A 116 6.05 -13.02 -2.55
CA VAL A 116 6.93 -12.24 -1.69
C VAL A 116 8.37 -12.57 -2.07
N SER A 117 9.20 -11.55 -2.26
CA SER A 117 10.61 -11.77 -2.52
C SER A 117 11.26 -12.41 -1.30
N PRO A 118 12.22 -13.34 -1.49
CA PRO A 118 12.82 -14.02 -0.34
C PRO A 118 13.42 -13.08 0.69
N ASP A 119 14.07 -12.01 0.24
CA ASP A 119 14.67 -11.04 1.17
C ASP A 119 13.62 -10.26 1.93
N LYS A 120 12.40 -10.11 1.38
CA LYS A 120 11.32 -9.40 2.05
C LYS A 120 10.54 -10.30 2.99
N ALA A 121 10.58 -11.61 2.78
CA ALA A 121 9.84 -12.54 3.62
C ALA A 121 10.27 -12.43 5.08
N GLN A 122 11.57 -12.38 5.32
CA GLN A 122 12.07 -12.27 6.68
C GLN A 122 11.71 -10.93 7.30
N GLN A 123 11.77 -9.86 6.50
CA GLN A 123 11.39 -8.53 6.98
C GLN A 123 9.93 -8.51 7.43
N ILE A 124 9.07 -9.16 6.67
CA ILE A 124 7.65 -9.25 7.02
C ILE A 124 7.47 -9.98 8.34
N LEU A 125 8.11 -11.12 8.48
CA LEU A 125 7.97 -11.93 9.68
C LEU A 125 8.52 -11.22 10.91
N ASP A 126 9.57 -10.43 10.74
CA ASP A 126 10.16 -9.68 11.84
C ASP A 126 9.25 -8.60 12.38
N GLN A 127 8.33 -8.10 11.57
CA GLN A 127 7.42 -7.03 11.96
C GLN A 127 6.12 -7.53 12.55
N ILE A 128 5.92 -8.84 12.58
CA ILE A 128 4.67 -9.43 13.00
C ILE A 128 4.86 -10.19 14.32
N GLN A 129 3.90 -10.01 15.22
CA GLN A 129 3.87 -10.77 16.47
C GLN A 129 3.33 -12.16 16.16
N ILE A 130 4.16 -13.17 16.37
CA ILE A 130 3.79 -14.54 16.07
C ILE A 130 3.48 -15.29 17.36
N ILE A 131 2.34 -15.94 17.39
CA ILE A 131 1.97 -16.79 18.51
C ILE A 131 2.63 -18.15 18.30
N LYS A 132 3.51 -18.53 19.20
CA LYS A 132 4.23 -19.78 19.08
C LYS A 132 3.36 -20.95 19.51
N ARG A 133 3.63 -22.09 18.94
CA ARG A 133 2.92 -23.31 19.26
C ARG A 133 3.22 -23.82 20.67
#